data_166b76692917a8d61c428f84fe05acf2
#
_entry.id   166b76692917a8d61c428f84fe05acf2
#
_cell.length_a   1.000
_cell.length_b   1.000
_cell.length_c   1.000
_cell.angle_alpha   90.00
_cell.angle_beta   90.00
_cell.angle_gamma   90.00
#
_symmetry.space_group_name_H-M   'P 1'
#
loop_
_entity.id
_entity.type
_entity.pdbx_description
1 polymer ?
#
loop_
_entity_poly.entity_id
_entity_poly.type
_entity_poly.pdbx_seq_one_letter_code
_entity_poly.pdbx_strand_id
1 'polypeptide(L)'
;VLKYILALFPFASAAITILAQYFYIEHYNEPMYVAANVALSNRPYFGKIAIETYGISLFGQPITWLTGTDGTNVSGMDYFYVDSSYLQVLVRYGIIMLIVLCAVMMVVQCYSILTRNTYMCLGCLLFLIHCITDPQLLSFRYNPFIIVFITCVGIMNSQRKIEKQSEGIL
;
A
#
# COMPACT_ATOMS: atom_id res chain seq x y z
N VAL A 1 23.88 -2.58 -4.29
CA VAL A 1 22.70 -2.73 -5.16
C VAL A 1 21.50 -3.24 -4.33
N LEU A 2 21.59 -4.42 -3.67
CA LEU A 2 20.47 -5.02 -2.93
C LEU A 2 19.78 -4.07 -1.93
N LYS A 3 20.56 -3.28 -1.17
CA LYS A 3 20.02 -2.33 -0.18
C LYS A 3 19.07 -1.30 -0.81
N TYR A 4 19.41 -0.80 -2.00
CA TYR A 4 18.57 0.18 -2.71
C TYR A 4 17.30 -0.46 -3.26
N ILE A 5 17.37 -1.69 -3.74
CA ILE A 5 16.20 -2.45 -4.21
C ILE A 5 15.23 -2.66 -3.03
N LEU A 6 15.75 -3.09 -1.88
CA LEU A 6 14.95 -3.30 -0.68
C LEU A 6 14.31 -1.99 -0.18
N ALA A 7 15.05 -0.89 -0.21
CA ALA A 7 14.55 0.42 0.22
C ALA A 7 13.40 0.93 -0.68
N LEU A 8 13.49 0.71 -2.01
CA LEU A 8 12.47 1.14 -2.97
C LEU A 8 11.30 0.16 -3.12
N PHE A 9 11.35 -0.98 -2.43
CA PHE A 9 10.33 -2.03 -2.55
C PHE A 9 8.89 -1.54 -2.31
N PRO A 10 8.58 -0.61 -1.37
CA PRO A 10 7.23 -0.07 -1.20
C PRO A 10 6.66 0.57 -2.47
N PHE A 11 7.49 1.33 -3.19
CA PHE A 11 7.09 1.94 -4.45
C PHE A 11 7.01 0.91 -5.58
N ALA A 12 7.92 -0.04 -5.62
CA ALA A 12 7.93 -1.11 -6.61
C ALA A 12 6.68 -1.99 -6.49
N SER A 13 6.29 -2.39 -5.28
CA SER A 13 5.08 -3.20 -5.04
C SER A 13 3.80 -2.45 -5.42
N ALA A 14 3.71 -1.16 -5.09
CA ALA A 14 2.59 -0.31 -5.52
C ALA A 14 2.53 -0.20 -7.05
N ALA A 15 3.66 0.10 -7.70
CA ALA A 15 3.74 0.23 -9.15
C ALA A 15 3.38 -1.10 -9.86
N ILE A 16 3.89 -2.23 -9.40
CA ILE A 16 3.56 -3.55 -9.96
C ILE A 16 2.06 -3.83 -9.83
N THR A 17 1.45 -3.53 -8.69
CA THR A 17 0.01 -3.74 -8.47
C THR A 17 -0.83 -2.88 -9.42
N ILE A 18 -0.47 -1.60 -9.56
CA ILE A 18 -1.20 -0.67 -10.44
C ILE A 18 -1.05 -1.07 -11.90
N LEU A 19 0.17 -1.42 -12.33
CA LEU A 19 0.42 -1.88 -13.68
C LEU A 19 -0.32 -3.18 -13.99
N ALA A 20 -0.29 -4.17 -13.07
CA ALA A 20 -1.02 -5.42 -13.23
C ALA A 20 -2.53 -5.17 -13.36
N GLN A 21 -3.08 -4.23 -12.55
CA GLN A 21 -4.48 -3.85 -12.64
C GLN A 21 -4.81 -3.17 -13.97
N TYR A 22 -3.91 -2.30 -14.47
CA TYR A 22 -4.09 -1.63 -15.74
C TYR A 22 -4.11 -2.62 -16.91
N PHE A 23 -3.15 -3.56 -16.94
CA PHE A 23 -3.14 -4.64 -17.94
C PHE A 23 -4.41 -5.52 -17.85
N TYR A 24 -4.89 -5.80 -16.63
CA TYR A 24 -6.15 -6.52 -16.47
C TYR A 24 -7.33 -5.75 -17.08
N ILE A 25 -7.42 -4.44 -16.90
CA ILE A 25 -8.51 -3.62 -17.46
C ILE A 25 -8.51 -3.67 -19.00
N GLU A 26 -7.33 -3.62 -19.62
CA GLU A 26 -7.22 -3.66 -21.07
C GLU A 26 -7.57 -5.04 -21.69
N HIS A 27 -7.28 -6.13 -20.96
CA HIS A 27 -7.35 -7.49 -21.49
C HIS A 27 -8.36 -8.39 -20.75
N TYR A 28 -9.27 -7.84 -19.96
CA TYR A 28 -10.13 -8.59 -19.03
C TYR A 28 -11.00 -9.68 -19.68
N ASN A 29 -11.29 -9.57 -20.99
CA ASN A 29 -12.06 -10.57 -21.77
C ASN A 29 -11.20 -11.73 -22.29
N GLU A 30 -9.88 -11.65 -22.21
CA GLU A 30 -9.02 -12.71 -22.70
C GLU A 30 -9.03 -13.92 -21.77
N PRO A 31 -8.97 -15.17 -22.29
CA PRO A 31 -9.11 -16.38 -21.50
C PRO A 31 -8.16 -16.46 -20.30
N MET A 32 -6.92 -15.98 -20.46
CA MET A 32 -5.91 -15.95 -19.38
C MET A 32 -6.32 -15.03 -18.23
N TYR A 33 -6.83 -13.83 -18.54
CA TYR A 33 -7.25 -12.86 -17.52
C TYR A 33 -8.56 -13.26 -16.85
N VAL A 34 -9.47 -13.91 -17.58
CA VAL A 34 -10.68 -14.53 -17.01
C VAL A 34 -10.30 -15.63 -16.01
N ALA A 35 -9.39 -16.52 -16.39
CA ALA A 35 -8.90 -17.57 -15.49
C ALA A 35 -8.18 -16.99 -14.25
N ALA A 36 -7.33 -15.98 -14.42
CA ALA A 36 -6.67 -15.29 -13.34
C ALA A 36 -7.68 -14.61 -12.38
N ASN A 37 -8.74 -14.00 -12.92
CA ASN A 37 -9.79 -13.38 -12.11
C ASN A 37 -10.52 -14.40 -11.24
N VAL A 38 -10.88 -15.54 -11.81
CA VAL A 38 -11.51 -16.65 -11.05
C VAL A 38 -10.57 -17.16 -9.97
N ALA A 39 -9.30 -17.40 -10.30
CA ALA A 39 -8.30 -17.87 -9.35
C ALA A 39 -8.05 -16.89 -8.19
N LEU A 40 -8.20 -15.58 -8.44
CA LEU A 40 -8.06 -14.52 -7.44
C LEU A 40 -9.40 -14.07 -6.84
N SER A 41 -10.44 -14.91 -6.90
CA SER A 41 -11.75 -14.66 -6.30
C SER A 41 -12.38 -13.32 -6.72
N ASN A 42 -12.28 -12.97 -8.00
CA ASN A 42 -12.80 -11.75 -8.62
C ASN A 42 -12.18 -10.42 -8.12
N ARG A 43 -11.08 -10.46 -7.40
CA ARG A 43 -10.39 -9.25 -6.89
C ARG A 43 -9.95 -8.28 -8.00
N PRO A 44 -9.34 -8.74 -9.13
CA PRO A 44 -9.02 -7.84 -10.24
C PRO A 44 -10.26 -7.19 -10.87
N TYR A 45 -11.39 -7.89 -10.94
CA TYR A 45 -12.64 -7.37 -11.46
C TYR A 45 -13.21 -6.24 -10.60
N PHE A 46 -13.19 -6.37 -9.28
CA PHE A 46 -13.60 -5.28 -8.38
C PHE A 46 -12.67 -4.08 -8.46
N GLY A 47 -11.36 -4.29 -8.63
CA GLY A 47 -10.41 -3.24 -8.91
C GLY A 47 -10.71 -2.48 -10.20
N LYS A 48 -11.08 -3.21 -11.28
CA LYS A 48 -11.53 -2.64 -12.57
C LYS A 48 -12.77 -1.76 -12.37
N ILE A 49 -13.83 -2.29 -11.75
CA ILE A 49 -15.07 -1.54 -11.50
C ILE A 49 -14.77 -0.27 -10.70
N ALA A 50 -13.94 -0.35 -9.66
CA ALA A 50 -13.59 0.81 -8.84
C ALA A 50 -12.90 1.91 -9.65
N ILE A 51 -11.94 1.57 -10.51
CA ILE A 51 -11.23 2.53 -11.36
C ILE A 51 -12.16 3.11 -12.44
N GLU A 52 -13.00 2.30 -13.07
CA GLU A 52 -13.93 2.75 -14.12
C GLU A 52 -15.06 3.64 -13.57
N THR A 53 -15.55 3.33 -12.36
CA THR A 53 -16.67 4.06 -11.76
C THR A 53 -16.22 5.37 -11.11
N TYR A 54 -15.11 5.35 -10.37
CA TYR A 54 -14.68 6.49 -9.56
C TYR A 54 -13.48 7.23 -10.17
N GLY A 55 -12.69 6.57 -11.02
CA GLY A 55 -11.45 7.12 -11.56
C GLY A 55 -10.34 7.19 -10.51
N ILE A 56 -9.26 7.89 -10.88
CA ILE A 56 -8.11 8.15 -10.02
C ILE A 56 -7.98 9.65 -9.83
N SER A 57 -7.93 10.11 -8.57
CA SER A 57 -7.79 11.51 -8.21
C SER A 57 -6.48 11.80 -7.49
N LEU A 58 -6.07 13.06 -7.41
CA LEU A 58 -4.87 13.47 -6.66
C LEU A 58 -5.09 13.39 -5.16
N PHE A 59 -6.23 13.87 -4.66
CA PHE A 59 -6.53 14.04 -3.23
C PHE A 59 -7.52 13.02 -2.67
N GLY A 60 -8.02 12.10 -3.51
CA GLY A 60 -9.03 11.12 -3.12
C GLY A 60 -10.45 11.60 -3.30
N GLN A 61 -11.40 10.71 -2.98
CA GLN A 61 -12.83 10.90 -3.18
C GLN A 61 -13.62 9.97 -2.26
N PRO A 62 -14.85 10.31 -1.90
CA PRO A 62 -15.70 9.44 -1.10
C PRO A 62 -16.12 8.22 -1.92
N ILE A 63 -15.91 7.02 -1.37
CA ILE A 63 -16.33 5.75 -1.98
C ILE A 63 -17.15 4.99 -0.94
N THR A 64 -18.31 4.49 -1.36
CA THR A 64 -19.12 3.61 -0.55
C THR A 64 -18.80 2.16 -0.91
N TRP A 65 -18.18 1.45 0.03
CA TRP A 65 -17.92 0.01 -0.10
C TRP A 65 -19.14 -0.79 0.34
N LEU A 66 -19.49 -1.82 -0.41
CA LEU A 66 -20.57 -2.75 -0.07
C LEU A 66 -19.93 -4.06 0.40
N THR A 67 -20.01 -4.32 1.70
CA THR A 67 -19.37 -5.49 2.31
C THR A 67 -20.32 -6.67 2.56
N GLY A 68 -21.50 -6.62 2.00
CA GLY A 68 -22.52 -7.69 2.14
C GLY A 68 -23.23 -7.74 3.50
N THR A 69 -22.79 -6.96 4.50
CA THR A 69 -23.38 -6.91 5.85
C THR A 69 -24.38 -5.77 6.01
N ASP A 70 -24.39 -4.78 5.13
CA ASP A 70 -25.14 -3.53 5.33
C ASP A 70 -26.55 -3.52 4.71
N GLY A 71 -26.98 -4.62 4.05
CA GLY A 71 -28.36 -4.78 3.57
C GLY A 71 -28.87 -3.73 2.57
N THR A 72 -28.03 -2.81 2.13
CA THR A 72 -28.38 -1.75 1.20
C THR A 72 -27.88 -2.10 -0.21
N ASN A 73 -28.75 -2.70 -1.01
CA ASN A 73 -28.51 -2.95 -2.43
C ASN A 73 -28.47 -1.62 -3.18
N VAL A 74 -27.29 -1.03 -3.32
CA VAL A 74 -27.07 0.07 -4.26
C VAL A 74 -26.62 -0.54 -5.58
N SER A 75 -27.41 -0.35 -6.63
CA SER A 75 -27.16 -0.78 -8.01
C SER A 75 -27.06 -2.29 -8.31
N GLY A 76 -27.75 -3.16 -7.56
CA GLY A 76 -27.85 -4.58 -7.92
C GLY A 76 -26.60 -5.42 -7.68
N MET A 77 -25.60 -4.88 -6.98
CA MET A 77 -24.41 -5.60 -6.51
C MET A 77 -24.52 -5.83 -5.00
N ASP A 78 -24.49 -7.10 -4.58
CA ASP A 78 -24.50 -7.46 -3.16
C ASP A 78 -23.14 -7.23 -2.48
N TYR A 79 -22.06 -7.12 -3.28
CA TYR A 79 -20.70 -6.95 -2.78
C TYR A 79 -19.87 -6.07 -3.74
N PHE A 80 -19.24 -5.04 -3.20
CA PHE A 80 -18.28 -4.20 -3.90
C PHE A 80 -17.20 -3.73 -2.94
N TYR A 81 -16.02 -4.31 -3.05
CA TYR A 81 -14.87 -3.98 -2.22
C TYR A 81 -13.55 -4.26 -2.96
N VAL A 82 -12.57 -3.37 -2.79
CA VAL A 82 -11.24 -3.55 -3.36
C VAL A 82 -10.30 -4.08 -2.28
N ASP A 83 -9.86 -5.32 -2.42
CA ASP A 83 -8.99 -5.97 -1.42
C ASP A 83 -7.55 -5.48 -1.46
N SER A 84 -7.02 -5.06 -2.62
CA SER A 84 -5.66 -4.52 -2.69
C SER A 84 -5.52 -3.20 -1.94
N SER A 85 -4.60 -3.14 -0.98
CA SER A 85 -4.27 -1.91 -0.24
C SER A 85 -3.86 -0.76 -1.15
N TYR A 86 -3.02 -1.06 -2.15
CA TYR A 86 -2.50 -0.03 -3.05
C TYR A 86 -3.60 0.56 -3.92
N LEU A 87 -4.47 -0.28 -4.47
CA LEU A 87 -5.61 0.17 -5.27
C LEU A 87 -6.66 0.88 -4.41
N GLN A 88 -6.94 0.36 -3.22
CA GLN A 88 -7.87 1.00 -2.29
C GLN A 88 -7.41 2.40 -1.89
N VAL A 89 -6.11 2.55 -1.56
CA VAL A 89 -5.53 3.86 -1.25
C VAL A 89 -5.57 4.77 -2.47
N LEU A 90 -5.19 4.27 -3.64
CA LEU A 90 -5.14 5.04 -4.88
C LEU A 90 -6.51 5.61 -5.25
N VAL A 91 -7.56 4.78 -5.24
CA VAL A 91 -8.90 5.18 -5.68
C VAL A 91 -9.61 6.02 -4.62
N ARG A 92 -9.49 5.66 -3.33
CA ARG A 92 -10.20 6.34 -2.23
C ARG A 92 -9.49 7.57 -1.72
N TYR A 93 -8.16 7.52 -1.54
CA TYR A 93 -7.39 8.59 -0.89
C TYR A 93 -6.48 9.34 -1.87
N GLY A 94 -6.36 8.87 -3.10
CA GLY A 94 -5.64 9.53 -4.17
C GLY A 94 -4.15 9.24 -4.24
N ILE A 95 -3.54 9.76 -5.31
CA ILE A 95 -2.12 9.53 -5.64
C ILE A 95 -1.21 10.05 -4.53
N ILE A 96 -1.48 11.25 -3.99
CA ILE A 96 -0.63 11.88 -2.98
C ILE A 96 -0.56 11.01 -1.72
N MET A 97 -1.69 10.49 -1.25
CA MET A 97 -1.72 9.63 -0.06
C MET A 97 -0.98 8.32 -0.30
N LEU A 98 -1.09 7.73 -1.49
CA LEU A 98 -0.32 6.53 -1.84
C LEU A 98 1.18 6.79 -1.80
N ILE A 99 1.65 7.91 -2.37
CA ILE A 99 3.07 8.31 -2.33
C ILE A 99 3.54 8.50 -0.89
N VAL A 100 2.75 9.19 -0.05
CA VAL A 100 3.08 9.42 1.37
C VAL A 100 3.21 8.09 2.12
N LEU A 101 2.28 7.16 1.93
CA LEU A 101 2.34 5.84 2.59
C LEU A 101 3.53 5.01 2.11
N CYS A 102 3.83 5.01 0.82
CA CYS A 102 5.02 4.35 0.29
C CYS A 102 6.30 4.98 0.87
N ALA A 103 6.35 6.31 1.01
CA ALA A 103 7.49 7.00 1.62
C ALA A 103 7.64 6.65 3.11
N VAL A 104 6.55 6.57 3.87
CA VAL A 104 6.55 6.11 5.27
C VAL A 104 7.14 4.70 5.37
N MET A 105 6.67 3.77 4.55
CA MET A 105 7.17 2.40 4.54
C MET A 105 8.63 2.31 4.07
N MET A 106 9.05 3.17 3.13
CA MET A 106 10.45 3.28 2.71
C MET A 106 11.36 3.73 3.87
N VAL A 107 10.94 4.69 4.70
CA VAL A 107 11.72 5.11 5.88
C VAL A 107 11.89 3.95 6.86
N VAL A 108 10.83 3.18 7.14
CA VAL A 108 10.89 1.98 7.99
C VAL A 108 11.87 0.95 7.40
N GLN A 109 11.77 0.72 6.10
CA GLN A 109 12.66 -0.22 5.41
C GLN A 109 14.13 0.24 5.43
N CYS A 110 14.39 1.52 5.18
CA CYS A 110 15.72 2.10 5.29
C CYS A 110 16.29 1.97 6.70
N TYR A 111 15.48 2.27 7.71
CA TYR A 111 15.88 2.12 9.11
C TYR A 111 16.25 0.67 9.44
N SER A 112 15.45 -0.31 9.01
CA SER A 112 15.73 -1.73 9.23
C SER A 112 17.05 -2.16 8.57
N ILE A 113 17.35 -1.65 7.37
CA ILE A 113 18.61 -1.91 6.64
C ILE A 113 19.80 -1.28 7.37
N LEU A 114 19.68 -0.02 7.82
CA LEU A 114 20.74 0.71 8.51
C LEU A 114 21.09 0.08 9.87
N THR A 115 20.08 -0.35 10.61
CA THR A 115 20.26 -1.02 11.91
C THR A 115 20.61 -2.50 11.78
N ARG A 116 20.72 -3.02 10.53
CA ARG A 116 20.97 -4.44 10.23
C ARG A 116 19.94 -5.39 10.89
N ASN A 117 18.71 -4.91 11.10
CA ASN A 117 17.64 -5.72 11.66
C ASN A 117 16.95 -6.52 10.54
N THR A 118 17.48 -7.71 10.26
CA THR A 118 17.00 -8.58 9.18
C THR A 118 15.55 -9.01 9.40
N TYR A 119 15.13 -9.28 10.63
CA TYR A 119 13.75 -9.70 10.93
C TYR A 119 12.74 -8.60 10.63
N MET A 120 13.05 -7.37 11.00
CA MET A 120 12.22 -6.22 10.70
C MET A 120 12.17 -5.94 9.20
N CYS A 121 13.30 -6.06 8.50
CA CYS A 121 13.38 -5.92 7.05
C CYS A 121 12.50 -6.95 6.33
N LEU A 122 12.61 -8.23 6.67
CA LEU A 122 11.80 -9.31 6.10
C LEU A 122 10.33 -9.18 6.46
N GLY A 123 10.01 -8.84 7.71
CA GLY A 123 8.63 -8.60 8.14
C GLY A 123 7.96 -7.48 7.34
N CYS A 124 8.67 -6.36 7.11
CA CYS A 124 8.18 -5.27 6.30
C CYS A 124 7.97 -5.69 4.83
N LEU A 125 8.89 -6.46 4.25
CA LEU A 125 8.75 -6.99 2.88
C LEU A 125 7.52 -7.91 2.76
N LEU A 126 7.36 -8.88 3.66
CA LEU A 126 6.22 -9.78 3.66
C LEU A 126 4.89 -9.02 3.82
N PHE A 127 4.87 -8.02 4.70
CA PHE A 127 3.71 -7.16 4.87
C PHE A 127 3.36 -6.40 3.57
N LEU A 128 4.35 -5.80 2.89
CA LEU A 128 4.14 -5.09 1.63
C LEU A 128 3.65 -6.00 0.50
N ILE A 129 4.16 -7.25 0.44
CA ILE A 129 3.65 -8.26 -0.50
C ILE A 129 2.19 -8.61 -0.16
N HIS A 130 1.86 -8.78 1.11
CA HIS A 130 0.50 -9.06 1.55
C HIS A 130 -0.47 -7.91 1.20
N CYS A 131 -0.01 -6.67 1.24
CA CYS A 131 -0.79 -5.49 0.84
C CYS A 131 -1.21 -5.48 -0.65
N ILE A 132 -0.60 -6.32 -1.50
CA ILE A 132 -1.03 -6.48 -2.91
C ILE A 132 -2.45 -7.06 -2.97
N THR A 133 -2.78 -7.96 -2.04
CA THR A 133 -4.03 -8.73 -2.04
C THR A 133 -4.97 -8.39 -0.88
N ASP A 134 -4.52 -7.65 0.14
CA ASP A 134 -5.30 -7.35 1.34
C ASP A 134 -5.25 -5.87 1.72
N PRO A 135 -6.36 -5.26 2.21
CA PRO A 135 -6.48 -3.82 2.47
C PRO A 135 -5.92 -3.43 3.85
N GLN A 136 -4.67 -3.77 4.14
CA GLN A 136 -4.08 -3.63 5.48
C GLN A 136 -3.22 -2.38 5.68
N LEU A 137 -2.78 -1.71 4.60
CA LEU A 137 -1.78 -0.65 4.64
C LEU A 137 -2.19 0.53 5.55
N LEU A 138 -3.46 0.93 5.55
CA LEU A 138 -4.00 2.03 6.36
C LEU A 138 -4.56 1.60 7.72
N SER A 139 -4.65 0.32 7.97
CA SER A 139 -5.26 -0.19 9.20
C SER A 139 -4.23 -0.29 10.32
N PHE A 140 -4.30 0.54 11.34
CA PHE A 140 -3.44 0.45 12.53
C PHE A 140 -3.48 -0.92 13.22
N ARG A 141 -4.60 -1.63 13.09
CA ARG A 141 -4.76 -3.00 13.63
C ARG A 141 -3.84 -4.00 12.95
N TYR A 142 -3.58 -3.82 11.65
CA TYR A 142 -2.85 -4.77 10.82
C TYR A 142 -1.48 -4.27 10.36
N ASN A 143 -1.22 -2.94 10.46
CA ASN A 143 0.03 -2.33 10.05
C ASN A 143 0.83 -1.81 11.24
N PRO A 144 1.64 -2.66 11.93
CA PRO A 144 2.47 -2.24 13.04
C PRO A 144 3.61 -1.30 12.60
N PHE A 145 3.96 -1.27 11.32
CA PHE A 145 5.06 -0.46 10.79
C PHE A 145 4.78 1.04 10.82
N ILE A 146 3.53 1.47 10.89
CA ILE A 146 3.17 2.88 11.14
C ILE A 146 3.67 3.32 12.53
N ILE A 147 3.54 2.46 13.54
CA ILE A 147 4.04 2.74 14.91
C ILE A 147 5.57 2.74 14.90
N VAL A 148 6.19 1.78 14.21
CA VAL A 148 7.65 1.73 14.04
C VAL A 148 8.18 2.99 13.38
N PHE A 149 7.48 3.54 12.37
CA PHE A 149 7.85 4.80 11.72
C PHE A 149 7.96 5.96 12.73
N ILE A 150 6.98 6.11 13.60
CA ILE A 150 7.02 7.17 14.64
C ILE A 150 8.26 7.02 15.53
N THR A 151 8.57 5.78 15.92
CA THR A 151 9.77 5.47 16.71
C THR A 151 11.06 5.80 15.95
N CYS A 152 11.15 5.42 14.68
CA CYS A 152 12.30 5.73 13.83
C CYS A 152 12.56 7.24 13.74
N VAL A 153 11.52 8.03 13.49
CA VAL A 153 11.63 9.50 13.43
C VAL A 153 12.07 10.08 14.76
N GLY A 154 11.53 9.57 15.87
CA GLY A 154 11.91 9.99 17.22
C GLY A 154 13.41 9.77 17.52
N ILE A 155 13.92 8.57 17.21
CA ILE A 155 15.34 8.22 17.41
C ILE A 155 16.23 9.09 16.51
N MET A 156 15.91 9.25 15.23
CA MET A 156 16.70 10.08 14.32
C MET A 156 16.78 11.53 14.78
N ASN A 157 15.70 12.10 15.28
CA ASN A 157 15.67 13.46 15.79
C ASN A 157 16.51 13.61 17.09
N SER A 158 16.52 12.59 17.96
CA SER A 158 17.34 12.59 19.17
C SER A 158 18.82 12.53 18.85
N GLN A 159 19.23 11.69 17.90
CA GLN A 159 20.63 11.61 17.47
C GLN A 159 21.14 12.93 16.88
N ARG A 160 20.33 13.58 16.00
CA ARG A 160 20.68 14.89 15.45
C ARG A 160 20.85 15.99 16.51
N LYS A 161 20.07 15.94 17.59
CA LYS A 161 20.23 16.90 18.72
C LYS A 161 21.56 16.69 19.46
N ILE A 162 21.96 15.44 19.69
CA ILE A 162 23.20 15.08 20.34
C ILE A 162 24.40 15.53 19.48
N GLU A 163 24.38 15.26 18.18
CA GLU A 163 25.43 15.70 17.25
C GLU A 163 25.60 17.21 17.25
N LYS A 164 24.51 18.00 17.17
CA LYS A 164 24.57 19.46 17.22
C LYS A 164 25.09 20.00 18.56
N GLN A 165 24.80 19.31 19.66
CA GLN A 165 25.36 19.70 20.98
C GLN A 165 26.84 19.43 21.05
N SER A 166 27.33 18.35 20.47
CA SER A 166 28.77 18.03 20.44
C SER A 166 29.58 18.99 19.55
N GLU A 167 29.00 19.43 18.41
CA GLU A 167 29.61 20.40 17.51
C GLU A 167 29.64 21.85 18.11
N GLY A 168 28.67 22.19 18.94
CA GLY A 168 28.60 23.51 19.59
C GLY A 168 29.48 23.66 20.85
N ILE A 169 30.16 22.60 21.28
CA ILE A 169 31.08 22.57 22.46
C ILE A 169 32.55 22.64 22.01
N LEU A 170 32.85 22.53 20.73
CA LEU A 170 34.17 22.73 20.12
C LEU A 170 34.31 24.15 19.58
#